data_43b4d42ab5960b1532a9d036cc3302d8
#
_entry.id   43b4d42ab5960b1532a9d036cc3302d8
#
_cell.length_a   1.000
_cell.length_b   1.000
_cell.length_c   1.000
_cell.angle_alpha   90.00
_cell.angle_beta   90.00
_cell.angle_gamma   90.00
#
_symmetry.space_group_name_H-M   'P 1'
#
loop_
_entity.id
_entity.type
_entity.pdbx_description
1 polymer ?
#
loop_
_entity_poly.entity_id
_entity_poly.type
_entity_poly.pdbx_seq_one_letter_code
_entity_poly.pdbx_strand_id
1 'polypeptide(L)'
;MKIVVLGAGIIGIATAWYLLEEGHEVVVVDRQPDAALETSFANGAQISVSFCEPWANAGAPFKVAKWLLRDDSPLLFRPRLDPNQWRWGLAFLLQCTNAAFERNVEELVQLGRYSHESLKELVATTGITYDRLERGILHFFSSQADFDNGAAGAEIMRRHGVDRRVLSREEVLKVEPALATFGPKVFGGTYTPSDESGDAKVFTQKLAQLCAQRGAQFLYEHDILGLQRAGDGIESVQIAHIRTGERKTLKADAFVAAMGSYTPALVRPLGEFLNIYPAKGYSATLRLKKPEAASVVSLLDDTRKIAISRLGDHIRIAGTAELSGFDLNLDSPTAKVRCAALVRRYEELFPGVADTSEPNYWTGLRPSTPTNIPYIGRSKAARNLWLNAGHGTLGWTHGAGSGRALAELIAGRKPAMAFSCYNA
;
A
#
# COMPACT_ATOMS: atom_id res chain seq x y z
N MET A 1 -10.83 22.21 -15.56
CA MET A 1 -11.16 21.01 -16.36
C MET A 1 -12.07 20.10 -15.56
N LYS A 2 -12.89 19.31 -16.24
CA LYS A 2 -13.60 18.19 -15.61
C LYS A 2 -12.74 16.94 -15.69
N ILE A 3 -12.49 16.30 -14.53
CA ILE A 3 -11.62 15.13 -14.43
C ILE A 3 -12.37 13.99 -13.75
N VAL A 4 -12.34 12.81 -14.36
CA VAL A 4 -12.89 11.58 -13.78
C VAL A 4 -11.77 10.76 -13.17
N VAL A 5 -11.85 10.50 -11.85
CA VAL A 5 -10.95 9.62 -11.11
C VAL A 5 -11.59 8.25 -10.96
N LEU A 6 -10.94 7.22 -11.47
CA LEU A 6 -11.41 5.83 -11.47
C LEU A 6 -10.75 5.07 -10.33
N GLY A 7 -11.52 4.82 -9.26
CA GLY A 7 -11.09 4.21 -8.02
C GLY A 7 -11.10 5.18 -6.83
N ALA A 8 -11.75 4.78 -5.72
CA ALA A 8 -11.88 5.53 -4.47
C ALA A 8 -11.03 4.94 -3.33
N GLY A 9 -9.91 4.27 -3.62
CA GLY A 9 -8.88 3.95 -2.65
C GLY A 9 -8.08 5.18 -2.24
N ILE A 10 -7.14 5.04 -1.28
CA ILE A 10 -6.30 6.16 -0.81
C ILE A 10 -5.65 6.93 -1.96
N ILE A 11 -5.19 6.23 -3.00
CA ILE A 11 -4.53 6.85 -4.16
C ILE A 11 -5.50 7.73 -4.95
N GLY A 12 -6.69 7.21 -5.26
CA GLY A 12 -7.72 7.96 -6.00
C GLY A 12 -8.24 9.16 -5.21
N ILE A 13 -8.51 8.99 -3.91
CA ILE A 13 -9.04 10.06 -3.06
C ILE A 13 -7.99 11.16 -2.80
N ALA A 14 -6.72 10.78 -2.56
CA ALA A 14 -5.65 11.76 -2.44
C ALA A 14 -5.47 12.55 -3.77
N THR A 15 -5.54 11.86 -4.90
CA THR A 15 -5.51 12.52 -6.21
C THR A 15 -6.70 13.49 -6.38
N ALA A 16 -7.92 13.07 -6.03
CA ALA A 16 -9.11 13.90 -6.10
C ALA A 16 -8.98 15.17 -5.25
N TRP A 17 -8.43 15.04 -4.04
CA TRP A 17 -8.16 16.17 -3.16
C TRP A 17 -7.26 17.22 -3.81
N TYR A 18 -6.09 16.81 -4.30
CA TYR A 18 -5.15 17.75 -4.91
C TYR A 18 -5.65 18.31 -6.25
N LEU A 19 -6.44 17.56 -7.03
CA LEU A 19 -7.10 18.09 -8.21
C LEU A 19 -8.14 19.18 -7.88
N LEU A 20 -8.87 19.04 -6.79
CA LEU A 20 -9.78 20.09 -6.29
C LEU A 20 -9.00 21.32 -5.82
N GLU A 21 -7.82 21.15 -5.21
CA GLU A 21 -6.94 22.28 -4.85
C GLU A 21 -6.44 23.04 -6.08
N GLU A 22 -6.23 22.34 -7.21
CA GLU A 22 -5.91 22.94 -8.51
C GLU A 22 -7.13 23.57 -9.21
N GLY A 23 -8.32 23.59 -8.59
CA GLY A 23 -9.53 24.19 -9.13
C GLY A 23 -10.22 23.36 -10.23
N HIS A 24 -10.01 22.05 -10.26
CA HIS A 24 -10.70 21.16 -11.22
C HIS A 24 -12.05 20.70 -10.68
N GLU A 25 -13.00 20.43 -11.59
CA GLU A 25 -14.22 19.69 -11.32
C GLU A 25 -13.86 18.19 -11.29
N VAL A 26 -14.17 17.51 -10.18
CA VAL A 26 -13.77 16.10 -9.97
C VAL A 26 -14.98 15.21 -9.80
N VAL A 27 -14.99 14.09 -10.55
CA VAL A 27 -15.95 13.00 -10.38
C VAL A 27 -15.17 11.75 -10.04
N VAL A 28 -15.48 11.10 -8.91
CA VAL A 28 -14.86 9.84 -8.47
C VAL A 28 -15.82 8.69 -8.71
N VAL A 29 -15.34 7.62 -9.36
CA VAL A 29 -16.14 6.41 -9.64
C VAL A 29 -15.52 5.23 -8.92
N ASP A 30 -16.32 4.47 -8.16
CA ASP A 30 -15.88 3.22 -7.53
C ASP A 30 -17.03 2.19 -7.50
N ARG A 31 -16.67 0.92 -7.57
CA ARG A 31 -17.61 -0.19 -7.49
C ARG A 31 -18.11 -0.46 -6.08
N GLN A 32 -17.40 -0.02 -5.07
CA GLN A 32 -17.76 -0.19 -3.67
C GLN A 32 -18.79 0.87 -3.24
N PRO A 33 -19.58 0.61 -2.18
CA PRO A 33 -20.58 1.56 -1.68
C PRO A 33 -19.98 2.76 -0.94
N ASP A 34 -18.67 2.78 -0.68
CA ASP A 34 -17.95 3.87 -0.03
C ASP A 34 -16.46 3.83 -0.41
N ALA A 35 -15.72 4.87 -0.06
CA ALA A 35 -14.27 4.93 -0.25
C ALA A 35 -13.52 3.93 0.63
N ALA A 36 -12.35 3.49 0.17
CA ALA A 36 -11.40 2.66 0.91
C ALA A 36 -11.89 1.26 1.31
N LEU A 37 -12.81 0.66 0.58
CA LEU A 37 -13.35 -0.67 0.91
C LEU A 37 -12.61 -1.83 0.23
N GLU A 38 -11.49 -1.57 -0.46
CA GLU A 38 -10.62 -2.61 -1.02
C GLU A 38 -9.23 -2.59 -0.34
N THR A 39 -8.13 -2.50 -1.08
CA THR A 39 -6.76 -2.61 -0.52
C THR A 39 -6.46 -1.58 0.58
N SER A 40 -7.17 -0.46 0.62
CA SER A 40 -7.07 0.56 1.67
C SER A 40 -7.86 0.24 2.95
N PHE A 41 -8.70 -0.83 2.95
CA PHE A 41 -9.62 -1.14 4.05
C PHE A 41 -8.93 -1.57 5.35
N ALA A 42 -8.04 -2.57 5.26
CA ALA A 42 -7.41 -3.15 6.43
C ALA A 42 -5.95 -3.58 6.14
N ASN A 43 -5.17 -2.64 5.61
CA ASN A 43 -3.73 -2.79 5.42
C ASN A 43 -2.96 -2.77 6.75
N GLY A 44 -1.63 -2.78 6.73
CA GLY A 44 -0.77 -2.79 7.92
C GLY A 44 -0.81 -1.51 8.77
N ALA A 45 -1.55 -0.49 8.35
CA ALA A 45 -1.69 0.79 9.02
C ALA A 45 -0.36 1.56 9.22
N GLN A 46 0.72 1.17 8.56
CA GLN A 46 2.04 1.80 8.66
C GLN A 46 2.24 2.84 7.55
N ILE A 47 2.79 3.99 7.93
CA ILE A 47 3.32 5.04 7.07
C ILE A 47 4.82 5.02 7.31
N SER A 48 5.54 4.30 6.46
CA SER A 48 6.93 3.91 6.72
C SER A 48 7.82 4.25 5.53
N VAL A 49 8.48 5.39 5.61
CA VAL A 49 9.53 5.77 4.64
C VAL A 49 10.73 4.85 4.79
N SER A 50 10.99 4.37 5.99
CA SER A 50 12.09 3.44 6.26
C SER A 50 11.90 2.04 5.67
N PHE A 51 10.69 1.70 5.21
CA PHE A 51 10.36 0.43 4.57
C PHE A 51 10.26 0.55 3.03
N CYS A 52 10.73 1.65 2.46
CA CYS A 52 10.76 1.87 1.01
C CYS A 52 11.86 1.05 0.31
N GLU A 53 11.95 -0.24 0.66
CA GLU A 53 12.86 -1.20 0.04
C GLU A 53 12.09 -2.05 -0.99
N PRO A 54 12.62 -2.21 -2.22
CA PRO A 54 12.00 -3.09 -3.21
C PRO A 54 12.11 -4.56 -2.79
N TRP A 55 11.11 -5.36 -3.15
CA TRP A 55 11.15 -6.80 -2.93
C TRP A 55 12.22 -7.49 -3.76
N ALA A 56 12.48 -6.96 -4.96
CA ALA A 56 13.50 -7.46 -5.87
C ALA A 56 14.90 -7.07 -5.38
N ASN A 57 15.66 -8.03 -4.87
CA ASN A 57 17.06 -7.91 -4.49
C ASN A 57 17.82 -9.19 -4.85
N ALA A 58 19.15 -9.15 -4.85
CA ALA A 58 19.98 -10.28 -5.28
C ALA A 58 19.73 -11.58 -4.50
N GLY A 59 19.27 -11.50 -3.24
CA GLY A 59 18.91 -12.65 -2.42
C GLY A 59 17.49 -13.17 -2.60
N ALA A 60 16.61 -12.40 -3.25
CA ALA A 60 15.19 -12.74 -3.37
C ALA A 60 14.91 -14.07 -4.10
N PRO A 61 15.56 -14.41 -5.22
CA PRO A 61 15.32 -15.67 -5.92
C PRO A 61 15.56 -16.91 -5.03
N PHE A 62 16.64 -16.88 -4.24
CA PHE A 62 16.97 -17.99 -3.33
C PHE A 62 15.96 -18.11 -2.18
N LYS A 63 15.52 -16.97 -1.62
CA LYS A 63 14.48 -16.95 -0.58
C LYS A 63 13.14 -17.47 -1.12
N VAL A 64 12.72 -17.03 -2.31
CA VAL A 64 11.49 -17.49 -2.97
C VAL A 64 11.54 -18.98 -3.21
N ALA A 65 12.64 -19.54 -3.76
CA ALA A 65 12.79 -20.98 -3.99
C ALA A 65 12.63 -21.79 -2.69
N LYS A 66 13.18 -21.30 -1.57
CA LYS A 66 13.02 -21.93 -0.24
C LYS A 66 11.59 -21.87 0.29
N TRP A 67 10.84 -20.81 -0.05
CA TRP A 67 9.48 -20.58 0.42
C TRP A 67 8.41 -21.28 -0.39
N LEU A 68 8.69 -21.62 -1.66
CA LEU A 68 7.72 -22.30 -2.55
C LEU A 68 7.19 -23.62 -1.99
N LEU A 69 7.94 -24.26 -1.10
CA LEU A 69 7.60 -25.56 -0.51
C LEU A 69 6.89 -25.47 0.86
N ARG A 70 6.53 -24.24 1.30
CA ARG A 70 5.97 -24.03 2.64
C ARG A 70 4.73 -23.14 2.58
N ASP A 71 3.59 -23.66 3.05
CA ASP A 71 2.31 -22.89 3.07
C ASP A 71 2.29 -21.76 4.09
N ASP A 72 3.12 -21.83 5.14
CA ASP A 72 3.27 -20.81 6.20
C ASP A 72 4.33 -19.73 5.88
N SER A 73 4.90 -19.75 4.67
CA SER A 73 5.95 -18.81 4.28
C SER A 73 5.44 -17.36 4.15
N PRO A 74 6.30 -16.34 4.36
CA PRO A 74 5.94 -14.94 4.15
C PRO A 74 5.45 -14.62 2.74
N LEU A 75 6.02 -15.29 1.72
CA LEU A 75 5.59 -15.20 0.33
C LEU A 75 5.26 -16.59 -0.20
N LEU A 76 4.05 -16.73 -0.74
CA LEU A 76 3.57 -17.93 -1.41
C LEU A 76 3.33 -17.65 -2.88
N PHE A 77 3.91 -18.47 -3.75
CA PHE A 77 3.66 -18.42 -5.19
C PHE A 77 2.79 -19.59 -5.60
N ARG A 78 1.61 -19.30 -6.16
CA ARG A 78 0.70 -20.31 -6.71
C ARG A 78 0.71 -20.20 -8.24
N PRO A 79 1.42 -21.08 -8.94
CA PRO A 79 1.46 -21.07 -10.42
C PRO A 79 0.05 -21.16 -11.02
N ARG A 80 -0.24 -20.27 -11.96
CA ARG A 80 -1.50 -20.24 -12.70
C ARG A 80 -1.22 -20.23 -14.21
N LEU A 81 -2.18 -20.66 -14.98
CA LEU A 81 -2.16 -20.50 -16.45
C LEU A 81 -2.57 -19.06 -16.80
N ASP A 82 -1.82 -18.09 -16.26
CA ASP A 82 -2.01 -16.66 -16.45
C ASP A 82 -0.72 -16.05 -17.01
N PRO A 83 -0.68 -15.67 -18.28
CA PRO A 83 0.53 -15.08 -18.89
C PRO A 83 1.03 -13.83 -18.17
N ASN A 84 0.15 -13.07 -17.48
CA ASN A 84 0.55 -11.88 -16.75
C ASN A 84 1.35 -12.23 -15.50
N GLN A 85 1.01 -13.36 -14.83
CA GLN A 85 1.79 -13.84 -13.68
C GLN A 85 3.23 -14.16 -14.09
N TRP A 86 3.40 -14.88 -15.18
CA TRP A 86 4.72 -15.28 -15.67
C TRP A 86 5.53 -14.09 -16.19
N ARG A 87 4.88 -13.18 -16.91
CA ARG A 87 5.52 -11.94 -17.37
C ARG A 87 5.98 -11.08 -16.20
N TRP A 88 5.12 -10.93 -15.16
CA TRP A 88 5.47 -10.21 -13.95
C TRP A 88 6.65 -10.89 -13.23
N GLY A 89 6.59 -12.22 -13.06
CA GLY A 89 7.63 -13.01 -12.42
C GLY A 89 8.98 -12.91 -13.14
N LEU A 90 9.00 -13.00 -14.45
CA LEU A 90 10.22 -12.83 -15.24
C LEU A 90 10.79 -11.40 -15.08
N ALA A 91 9.93 -10.39 -15.19
CA ALA A 91 10.37 -9.00 -15.00
C ALA A 91 10.88 -8.76 -13.56
N PHE A 92 10.28 -9.38 -12.55
CA PHE A 92 10.76 -9.35 -11.18
C PHE A 92 12.15 -9.96 -11.04
N LEU A 93 12.39 -11.13 -11.63
CA LEU A 93 13.71 -11.79 -11.62
C LEU A 93 14.79 -10.92 -12.27
N LEU A 94 14.47 -10.21 -13.36
CA LEU A 94 15.39 -9.28 -14.02
C LEU A 94 15.74 -8.06 -13.13
N GLN A 95 14.89 -7.70 -12.16
CA GLN A 95 15.17 -6.65 -11.17
C GLN A 95 15.99 -7.16 -9.96
N CYS A 96 16.21 -8.46 -9.80
CA CYS A 96 16.93 -9.03 -8.66
C CYS A 96 18.45 -8.85 -8.79
N THR A 97 18.91 -7.62 -8.98
CA THR A 97 20.32 -7.22 -9.07
C THR A 97 20.60 -6.06 -8.10
N ASN A 98 21.85 -5.93 -7.63
CA ASN A 98 22.22 -4.83 -6.73
C ASN A 98 22.03 -3.45 -7.40
N ALA A 99 22.36 -3.31 -8.68
CA ALA A 99 22.20 -2.05 -9.41
C ALA A 99 20.71 -1.63 -9.54
N ALA A 100 19.82 -2.59 -9.83
CA ALA A 100 18.39 -2.33 -9.88
C ALA A 100 17.82 -2.01 -8.49
N PHE A 101 18.31 -2.73 -7.47
CA PHE A 101 17.90 -2.51 -6.08
C PHE A 101 18.23 -1.07 -5.63
N GLU A 102 19.47 -0.61 -5.76
CA GLU A 102 19.90 0.74 -5.36
C GLU A 102 19.10 1.83 -6.09
N ARG A 103 18.94 1.72 -7.41
CA ARG A 103 18.10 2.65 -8.18
C ARG A 103 16.65 2.68 -7.68
N ASN A 104 16.06 1.52 -7.45
CA ASN A 104 14.65 1.43 -7.04
C ASN A 104 14.45 1.93 -5.60
N VAL A 105 15.43 1.72 -4.69
CA VAL A 105 15.41 2.30 -3.33
C VAL A 105 15.40 3.82 -3.41
N GLU A 106 16.28 4.41 -4.22
CA GLU A 106 16.37 5.87 -4.36
C GLU A 106 15.02 6.47 -4.76
N GLU A 107 14.39 5.93 -5.81
CA GLU A 107 13.09 6.38 -6.30
C GLU A 107 11.99 6.23 -5.23
N LEU A 108 11.94 5.07 -4.56
CA LEU A 108 10.91 4.79 -3.56
C LEU A 108 11.06 5.67 -2.31
N VAL A 109 12.29 5.90 -1.84
CA VAL A 109 12.54 6.76 -0.67
C VAL A 109 12.22 8.22 -0.99
N GLN A 110 12.57 8.70 -2.18
CA GLN A 110 12.24 10.06 -2.62
C GLN A 110 10.71 10.27 -2.64
N LEU A 111 9.98 9.35 -3.25
CA LEU A 111 8.50 9.39 -3.24
C LEU A 111 7.96 9.29 -1.81
N GLY A 112 8.52 8.41 -0.98
CA GLY A 112 8.11 8.22 0.40
C GLY A 112 8.26 9.48 1.25
N ARG A 113 9.42 10.17 1.15
CA ARG A 113 9.67 11.44 1.85
C ARG A 113 8.72 12.53 1.40
N TYR A 114 8.60 12.72 0.08
CA TYR A 114 7.68 13.70 -0.48
C TYR A 114 6.23 13.42 -0.05
N SER A 115 5.82 12.16 -0.05
CA SER A 115 4.48 11.77 0.38
C SER A 115 4.25 11.98 1.88
N HIS A 116 5.25 11.72 2.71
CA HIS A 116 5.15 11.93 4.15
C HIS A 116 5.00 13.43 4.50
N GLU A 117 5.76 14.30 3.83
CA GLU A 117 5.61 15.76 3.93
C GLU A 117 4.22 16.19 3.46
N SER A 118 3.78 15.73 2.29
CA SER A 118 2.45 16.02 1.75
C SER A 118 1.32 15.56 2.68
N LEU A 119 1.47 14.39 3.32
CA LEU A 119 0.49 13.89 4.30
C LEU A 119 0.43 14.78 5.54
N LYS A 120 1.57 15.23 6.06
CA LYS A 120 1.62 16.14 7.22
C LYS A 120 0.94 17.47 6.91
N GLU A 121 1.23 18.06 5.77
CA GLU A 121 0.58 19.29 5.29
C GLU A 121 -0.93 19.10 5.16
N LEU A 122 -1.36 17.98 4.54
CA LEU A 122 -2.77 17.65 4.35
C LEU A 122 -3.49 17.48 5.70
N VAL A 123 -2.89 16.75 6.64
CA VAL A 123 -3.45 16.59 7.99
C VAL A 123 -3.53 17.91 8.74
N ALA A 124 -2.48 18.74 8.67
CA ALA A 124 -2.48 20.06 9.29
C ALA A 124 -3.58 20.99 8.72
N THR A 125 -3.81 20.92 7.41
CA THR A 125 -4.83 21.74 6.72
C THR A 125 -6.26 21.26 6.99
N THR A 126 -6.45 19.93 7.09
CA THR A 126 -7.80 19.33 7.17
C THR A 126 -8.24 18.99 8.58
N GLY A 127 -7.32 18.81 9.52
CA GLY A 127 -7.60 18.34 10.88
C GLY A 127 -8.11 16.88 10.94
N ILE A 128 -7.92 16.08 9.89
CA ILE A 128 -8.38 14.67 9.86
C ILE A 128 -7.71 13.87 10.98
N THR A 129 -8.53 13.18 11.78
CA THR A 129 -8.10 12.21 12.80
C THR A 129 -8.32 10.79 12.29
N TYR A 130 -7.34 9.88 12.46
CA TYR A 130 -7.37 8.51 11.91
C TYR A 130 -6.57 7.51 12.75
N ASP A 131 -6.72 7.57 14.07
CA ASP A 131 -5.95 6.75 15.03
C ASP A 131 -4.44 6.84 14.82
N ARG A 132 -3.96 8.05 14.48
CA ARG A 132 -2.56 8.32 14.18
C ARG A 132 -1.68 8.20 15.41
N LEU A 133 -0.56 7.48 15.28
CA LEU A 133 0.50 7.40 16.28
C LEU A 133 1.83 7.83 15.66
N GLU A 134 2.33 8.99 16.10
CA GLU A 134 3.64 9.55 15.70
C GLU A 134 4.73 9.09 16.68
N ARG A 135 4.91 7.77 16.81
CA ARG A 135 5.82 7.15 17.77
C ARG A 135 6.86 6.26 17.11
N GLY A 136 7.09 6.47 15.83
CA GLY A 136 8.01 5.67 15.04
C GLY A 136 7.51 4.25 14.74
N ILE A 137 8.32 3.53 13.98
CA ILE A 137 8.14 2.11 13.69
C ILE A 137 9.39 1.37 14.12
N LEU A 138 9.20 0.28 14.87
CA LEU A 138 10.22 -0.62 15.33
C LEU A 138 10.16 -1.94 14.57
N HIS A 139 11.22 -2.27 13.82
CA HIS A 139 11.44 -3.60 13.28
C HIS A 139 12.21 -4.40 14.30
N PHE A 140 11.75 -5.58 14.67
CA PHE A 140 12.49 -6.49 15.54
C PHE A 140 12.79 -7.81 14.84
N PHE A 141 13.90 -8.45 15.23
CA PHE A 141 14.44 -9.64 14.59
C PHE A 141 14.54 -10.78 15.60
N SER A 142 14.13 -11.99 15.17
CA SER A 142 14.14 -13.21 15.99
C SER A 142 15.30 -14.14 15.65
N SER A 143 16.25 -13.72 14.78
CA SER A 143 17.48 -14.44 14.47
C SER A 143 18.64 -13.47 14.24
N GLN A 144 19.87 -13.92 14.51
CA GLN A 144 21.07 -13.12 14.26
C GLN A 144 21.19 -12.75 12.76
N ALA A 145 20.97 -13.72 11.87
CA ALA A 145 21.09 -13.50 10.42
C ALA A 145 20.09 -12.44 9.90
N ASP A 146 18.85 -12.43 10.41
CA ASP A 146 17.86 -11.43 10.04
C ASP A 146 18.24 -10.05 10.61
N PHE A 147 18.78 -10.01 11.85
CA PHE A 147 19.27 -8.77 12.45
C PHE A 147 20.42 -8.15 11.65
N ASP A 148 21.40 -8.96 11.25
CA ASP A 148 22.55 -8.50 10.44
C ASP A 148 22.06 -7.94 9.07
N ASN A 149 21.10 -8.61 8.42
CA ASN A 149 20.47 -8.12 7.21
C ASN A 149 19.69 -6.80 7.45
N GLY A 150 18.96 -6.70 8.56
CA GLY A 150 18.22 -5.50 8.94
C GLY A 150 19.15 -4.31 9.23
N ALA A 151 20.30 -4.56 9.88
CA ALA A 151 21.33 -3.55 10.12
C ALA A 151 21.93 -3.03 8.79
N ALA A 152 22.21 -3.93 7.84
CA ALA A 152 22.65 -3.54 6.50
C ALA A 152 21.58 -2.71 5.76
N GLY A 153 20.30 -3.09 5.85
CA GLY A 153 19.18 -2.32 5.30
C GLY A 153 19.07 -0.93 5.94
N ALA A 154 19.28 -0.82 7.27
CA ALA A 154 19.27 0.48 7.95
C ALA A 154 20.38 1.41 7.43
N GLU A 155 21.56 0.88 7.10
CA GLU A 155 22.66 1.65 6.51
C GLU A 155 22.27 2.18 5.12
N ILE A 156 21.60 1.36 4.30
CA ILE A 156 21.08 1.80 3.00
C ILE A 156 20.10 2.96 3.19
N MET A 157 19.13 2.83 4.10
CA MET A 157 18.16 3.89 4.37
C MET A 157 18.81 5.18 4.86
N ARG A 158 19.84 5.10 5.72
CA ARG A 158 20.59 6.28 6.20
C ARG A 158 21.31 7.01 5.07
N ARG A 159 21.88 6.30 4.09
CA ARG A 159 22.48 6.92 2.91
C ARG A 159 21.48 7.73 2.09
N HIS A 160 20.21 7.37 2.12
CA HIS A 160 19.11 8.11 1.49
C HIS A 160 18.42 9.11 2.43
N GLY A 161 19.03 9.41 3.60
CA GLY A 161 18.57 10.44 4.54
C GLY A 161 17.40 10.03 5.43
N VAL A 162 17.17 8.73 5.62
CA VAL A 162 16.17 8.20 6.56
C VAL A 162 16.87 7.80 7.87
N ASP A 163 16.46 8.38 9.00
CA ASP A 163 17.04 8.08 10.33
C ASP A 163 16.54 6.72 10.86
N ARG A 164 17.02 5.64 10.23
CA ARG A 164 16.77 4.27 10.68
C ARG A 164 17.94 3.80 11.54
N ARG A 165 17.70 3.68 12.84
CA ARG A 165 18.69 3.38 13.88
C ARG A 165 18.75 1.89 14.15
N VAL A 166 19.95 1.33 14.25
CA VAL A 166 20.15 -0.06 14.69
C VAL A 166 20.16 -0.09 16.22
N LEU A 167 19.40 -0.99 16.81
CA LEU A 167 19.20 -1.12 18.25
C LEU A 167 19.60 -2.50 18.75
N SER A 168 20.30 -2.54 19.90
CA SER A 168 20.49 -3.76 20.69
C SER A 168 19.15 -4.27 21.23
N ARG A 169 19.14 -5.50 21.78
CA ARG A 169 17.95 -6.04 22.45
C ARG A 169 17.45 -5.13 23.58
N GLU A 170 18.35 -4.62 24.41
CA GLU A 170 18.05 -3.77 25.55
C GLU A 170 17.42 -2.45 25.10
N GLU A 171 17.90 -1.88 24.01
CA GLU A 171 17.34 -0.66 23.41
C GLU A 171 15.96 -0.93 22.76
N VAL A 172 15.78 -2.08 22.12
CA VAL A 172 14.45 -2.51 21.59
C VAL A 172 13.43 -2.56 22.73
N LEU A 173 13.78 -3.16 23.88
CA LEU A 173 12.89 -3.26 25.04
C LEU A 173 12.66 -1.92 25.76
N LYS A 174 13.56 -0.94 25.59
CA LYS A 174 13.31 0.44 26.05
C LYS A 174 12.32 1.18 25.13
N VAL A 175 12.39 0.96 23.82
CA VAL A 175 11.47 1.55 22.84
C VAL A 175 10.08 0.92 22.96
N GLU A 176 10.02 -0.43 23.12
CA GLU A 176 8.77 -1.19 23.23
C GLU A 176 8.81 -2.16 24.41
N PRO A 177 8.44 -1.67 25.60
CA PRO A 177 8.46 -2.51 26.83
C PRO A 177 7.50 -3.69 26.78
N ALA A 178 6.41 -3.62 26.00
CA ALA A 178 5.45 -4.72 25.88
C ALA A 178 6.07 -5.97 25.24
N LEU A 179 7.19 -5.85 24.51
CA LEU A 179 7.96 -6.99 24.00
C LEU A 179 8.77 -7.73 25.08
N ALA A 180 8.76 -7.30 26.34
CA ALA A 180 9.58 -7.91 27.41
C ALA A 180 9.32 -9.42 27.59
N THR A 181 8.06 -9.86 27.47
CA THR A 181 7.68 -11.28 27.55
C THR A 181 8.32 -12.10 26.43
N PHE A 182 8.48 -11.55 25.26
CA PHE A 182 9.13 -12.16 24.10
C PHE A 182 10.64 -11.86 24.05
N GLY A 183 11.14 -10.97 24.91
CA GLY A 183 12.49 -10.41 24.91
C GLY A 183 13.64 -11.41 24.76
N PRO A 184 13.63 -12.60 25.40
CA PRO A 184 14.69 -13.60 25.23
C PRO A 184 14.89 -14.07 23.78
N LYS A 185 13.85 -13.93 22.91
CA LYS A 185 13.87 -14.30 21.49
C LYS A 185 14.17 -13.13 20.56
N VAL A 186 14.37 -11.92 21.08
CA VAL A 186 14.76 -10.75 20.31
C VAL A 186 16.28 -10.65 20.22
N PHE A 187 16.84 -10.61 19.02
CA PHE A 187 18.29 -10.42 18.79
C PHE A 187 18.66 -8.94 18.72
N GLY A 188 17.77 -8.11 18.24
CA GLY A 188 17.93 -6.68 18.11
C GLY A 188 16.82 -6.10 17.25
N GLY A 189 16.95 -4.84 16.85
CA GLY A 189 15.95 -4.16 16.05
C GLY A 189 16.51 -3.03 15.18
N THR A 190 15.63 -2.45 14.35
CA THR A 190 15.86 -1.13 13.77
C THR A 190 14.66 -0.25 14.06
N TYR A 191 14.91 1.00 14.40
CA TYR A 191 13.87 1.96 14.78
C TYR A 191 13.96 3.24 13.96
N THR A 192 12.84 3.70 13.44
CA THR A 192 12.73 4.97 12.71
C THR A 192 11.74 5.88 13.40
N PRO A 193 12.22 6.89 14.15
CA PRO A 193 11.36 7.78 14.94
C PRO A 193 10.38 8.61 14.10
N SER A 194 10.75 8.92 12.85
CA SER A 194 9.93 9.74 11.94
C SER A 194 8.80 8.99 11.27
N ASP A 195 8.84 7.66 11.26
CA ASP A 195 7.74 6.85 10.74
C ASP A 195 6.54 6.90 11.69
N GLU A 196 5.36 6.59 11.18
CA GLU A 196 4.12 6.68 11.94
C GLU A 196 3.13 5.57 11.53
N SER A 197 2.03 5.47 12.27
CA SER A 197 0.94 4.57 11.92
C SER A 197 -0.41 5.27 12.04
N GLY A 198 -1.42 4.74 11.33
CA GLY A 198 -2.78 5.26 11.37
C GLY A 198 -3.71 4.52 10.43
N ASP A 199 -5.02 4.62 10.66
CA ASP A 199 -6.01 3.89 9.87
C ASP A 199 -6.23 4.52 8.50
N ALA A 200 -5.71 3.85 7.46
CA ALA A 200 -5.83 4.29 6.07
C ALA A 200 -7.30 4.39 5.60
N LYS A 201 -8.18 3.50 6.08
CA LYS A 201 -9.61 3.53 5.74
C LYS A 201 -10.26 4.79 6.31
N VAL A 202 -10.09 5.02 7.60
CA VAL A 202 -10.68 6.18 8.29
C VAL A 202 -10.18 7.48 7.66
N PHE A 203 -8.87 7.58 7.42
CA PHE A 203 -8.29 8.73 6.72
C PHE A 203 -8.92 8.95 5.35
N THR A 204 -8.97 7.91 4.53
CA THR A 204 -9.46 8.00 3.14
C THR A 204 -10.93 8.37 3.08
N GLN A 205 -11.76 7.79 3.95
CA GLN A 205 -13.20 8.11 4.02
C GLN A 205 -13.45 9.55 4.46
N LYS A 206 -12.72 10.04 5.48
CA LYS A 206 -12.82 11.44 5.90
C LYS A 206 -12.35 12.40 4.82
N LEU A 207 -11.26 12.07 4.12
CA LEU A 207 -10.77 12.87 3.00
C LEU A 207 -11.77 12.89 1.84
N ALA A 208 -12.43 11.76 1.53
CA ALA A 208 -13.50 11.71 0.53
C ALA A 208 -14.68 12.60 0.90
N GLN A 209 -15.08 12.62 2.18
CA GLN A 209 -16.12 13.53 2.69
C GLN A 209 -15.73 15.01 2.49
N LEU A 210 -14.47 15.36 2.76
CA LEU A 210 -13.97 16.72 2.52
C LEU A 210 -13.93 17.06 1.02
N CYS A 211 -13.57 16.10 0.16
CA CYS A 211 -13.66 16.26 -1.28
C CYS A 211 -15.11 16.56 -1.73
N ALA A 212 -16.08 15.80 -1.19
CA ALA A 212 -17.50 16.04 -1.49
C ALA A 212 -17.98 17.42 -1.02
N GLN A 213 -17.56 17.88 0.15
CA GLN A 213 -17.84 19.24 0.66
C GLN A 213 -17.25 20.35 -0.24
N ARG A 214 -16.15 20.05 -0.94
CA ARG A 214 -15.50 20.92 -1.93
C ARG A 214 -16.09 20.77 -3.34
N GLY A 215 -17.17 20.00 -3.51
CA GLY A 215 -17.91 19.87 -4.77
C GLY A 215 -17.53 18.67 -5.62
N ALA A 216 -16.67 17.75 -5.15
CA ALA A 216 -16.47 16.49 -5.86
C ALA A 216 -17.74 15.63 -5.88
N GLN A 217 -18.03 15.04 -7.04
CA GLN A 217 -19.14 14.09 -7.19
C GLN A 217 -18.61 12.66 -6.99
N PHE A 218 -19.37 11.85 -6.26
CA PHE A 218 -19.04 10.44 -6.03
C PHE A 218 -20.10 9.55 -6.66
N LEU A 219 -19.68 8.63 -7.51
CA LEU A 219 -20.47 7.59 -8.14
C LEU A 219 -20.02 6.24 -7.60
N TYR A 220 -20.46 5.93 -6.38
CA TYR A 220 -20.25 4.64 -5.75
C TYR A 220 -21.18 3.56 -6.32
N GLU A 221 -20.88 2.29 -6.08
CA GLU A 221 -21.61 1.14 -6.59
C GLU A 221 -21.68 1.11 -8.14
N HIS A 222 -20.65 1.62 -8.82
CA HIS A 222 -20.57 1.60 -10.28
C HIS A 222 -19.32 0.86 -10.75
N ASP A 223 -19.53 -0.21 -11.51
CA ASP A 223 -18.46 -0.88 -12.25
C ASP A 223 -17.96 0.01 -13.41
N ILE A 224 -16.66 0.04 -13.59
CA ILE A 224 -15.98 0.72 -14.69
C ILE A 224 -15.84 -0.30 -15.82
N LEU A 225 -16.64 -0.16 -16.88
CA LEU A 225 -16.72 -1.13 -17.97
C LEU A 225 -15.60 -0.95 -19.00
N GLY A 226 -15.15 0.31 -19.21
CA GLY A 226 -14.07 0.60 -20.16
C GLY A 226 -14.05 2.06 -20.60
N LEU A 227 -12.96 2.41 -21.29
CA LEU A 227 -12.71 3.74 -21.83
C LEU A 227 -13.00 3.77 -23.33
N GLN A 228 -13.70 4.80 -23.79
CA GLN A 228 -13.99 5.02 -25.20
C GLN A 228 -12.98 6.03 -25.78
N ARG A 229 -12.26 5.58 -26.80
CA ARG A 229 -11.25 6.39 -27.48
C ARG A 229 -11.88 7.22 -28.59
N ALA A 230 -11.43 8.48 -28.71
CA ALA A 230 -11.70 9.33 -29.87
C ALA A 230 -10.38 10.01 -30.29
N GLY A 231 -9.92 9.70 -31.49
CA GLY A 231 -8.62 10.18 -31.97
C GLY A 231 -7.45 9.71 -31.09
N ASP A 232 -6.67 10.65 -30.59
CA ASP A 232 -5.51 10.44 -29.71
C ASP A 232 -5.85 10.52 -28.20
N GLY A 233 -7.11 10.74 -27.86
CA GLY A 233 -7.60 10.88 -26.49
C GLY A 233 -8.72 9.90 -26.11
N ILE A 234 -9.14 9.98 -24.86
CA ILE A 234 -10.35 9.33 -24.33
C ILE A 234 -11.50 10.36 -24.36
N GLU A 235 -12.61 9.99 -24.98
CA GLU A 235 -13.83 10.81 -25.00
C GLU A 235 -14.67 10.60 -23.74
N SER A 236 -14.75 9.34 -23.29
CA SER A 236 -15.65 9.00 -22.18
C SER A 236 -15.23 7.68 -21.49
N VAL A 237 -15.77 7.48 -20.30
CA VAL A 237 -15.76 6.20 -19.60
C VAL A 237 -17.19 5.66 -19.51
N GLN A 238 -17.35 4.36 -19.77
CA GLN A 238 -18.61 3.65 -19.55
C GLN A 238 -18.61 3.03 -18.16
N ILE A 239 -19.68 3.27 -17.43
CA ILE A 239 -19.93 2.72 -16.10
C ILE A 239 -21.28 2.04 -16.03
N ALA A 240 -21.46 1.10 -15.10
CA ALA A 240 -22.75 0.47 -14.82
C ALA A 240 -22.98 0.37 -13.32
N HIS A 241 -24.16 0.78 -12.88
CA HIS A 241 -24.54 0.60 -11.48
C HIS A 241 -24.71 -0.89 -11.16
N ILE A 242 -24.00 -1.38 -10.14
CA ILE A 242 -23.86 -2.81 -9.83
C ILE A 242 -25.20 -3.51 -9.57
N ARG A 243 -26.09 -2.87 -8.84
CA ARG A 243 -27.39 -3.48 -8.46
C ARG A 243 -28.47 -3.37 -9.52
N THR A 244 -28.52 -2.25 -10.26
CA THR A 244 -29.57 -1.99 -11.25
C THR A 244 -29.17 -2.36 -12.67
N GLY A 245 -27.87 -2.47 -12.95
CA GLY A 245 -27.34 -2.63 -14.30
C GLY A 245 -27.47 -1.37 -15.17
N GLU A 246 -27.98 -0.25 -14.64
CA GLU A 246 -28.10 1.02 -15.36
C GLU A 246 -26.72 1.48 -15.86
N ARG A 247 -26.62 1.70 -17.19
CA ARG A 247 -25.37 2.15 -17.80
C ARG A 247 -25.36 3.66 -17.99
N LYS A 248 -24.20 4.26 -17.71
CA LYS A 248 -23.94 5.68 -17.91
C LYS A 248 -22.64 5.89 -18.67
N THR A 249 -22.60 6.94 -19.46
CA THR A 249 -21.40 7.38 -20.17
C THR A 249 -20.98 8.73 -19.59
N LEU A 250 -19.79 8.79 -19.01
CA LEU A 250 -19.25 10.02 -18.44
C LEU A 250 -18.23 10.61 -19.40
N LYS A 251 -18.48 11.83 -19.87
CA LYS A 251 -17.53 12.64 -20.64
C LYS A 251 -16.74 13.54 -19.71
N ALA A 252 -15.46 13.71 -19.98
CA ALA A 252 -14.56 14.58 -19.22
C ALA A 252 -13.36 15.03 -20.07
N ASP A 253 -12.65 16.05 -19.59
CA ASP A 253 -11.45 16.56 -20.25
C ASP A 253 -10.24 15.64 -20.00
N ALA A 254 -10.20 14.99 -18.82
CA ALA A 254 -9.15 14.03 -18.46
C ALA A 254 -9.68 12.90 -17.58
N PHE A 255 -8.96 11.79 -17.57
CA PHE A 255 -9.27 10.58 -16.79
C PHE A 255 -8.05 10.12 -16.01
N VAL A 256 -8.24 9.72 -14.76
CA VAL A 256 -7.19 9.17 -13.91
C VAL A 256 -7.51 7.72 -13.56
N ALA A 257 -6.65 6.78 -13.93
CA ALA A 257 -6.77 5.37 -13.59
C ALA A 257 -6.04 5.08 -12.26
N ALA A 258 -6.81 4.97 -11.16
CA ALA A 258 -6.33 4.71 -9.79
C ALA A 258 -6.92 3.43 -9.18
N MET A 259 -7.16 2.40 -10.01
CA MET A 259 -7.88 1.16 -9.67
C MET A 259 -6.95 0.07 -9.10
N GLY A 260 -5.77 0.42 -8.60
CA GLY A 260 -4.84 -0.53 -8.02
C GLY A 260 -4.51 -1.72 -8.95
N SER A 261 -4.75 -2.94 -8.48
CA SER A 261 -4.49 -4.17 -9.25
C SER A 261 -5.38 -4.32 -10.49
N TYR A 262 -6.47 -3.58 -10.60
CA TYR A 262 -7.39 -3.65 -11.74
C TYR A 262 -7.04 -2.67 -12.87
N THR A 263 -6.14 -1.72 -12.64
CA THR A 263 -5.70 -0.72 -13.63
C THR A 263 -5.20 -1.35 -14.95
N PRO A 264 -4.42 -2.46 -14.95
CA PRO A 264 -3.97 -3.08 -16.21
C PRO A 264 -5.11 -3.54 -17.11
N ALA A 265 -6.20 -4.04 -16.53
CA ALA A 265 -7.36 -4.51 -17.31
C ALA A 265 -8.07 -3.35 -18.03
N LEU A 266 -8.10 -2.17 -17.40
CA LEU A 266 -8.70 -0.97 -17.96
C LEU A 266 -7.92 -0.44 -19.17
N VAL A 267 -6.58 -0.41 -19.12
CA VAL A 267 -5.76 0.23 -20.15
C VAL A 267 -5.29 -0.72 -21.25
N ARG A 268 -5.33 -2.03 -21.02
CA ARG A 268 -4.91 -3.04 -22.01
C ARG A 268 -5.69 -2.96 -23.35
N PRO A 269 -7.03 -2.76 -23.37
CA PRO A 269 -7.76 -2.60 -24.63
C PRO A 269 -7.31 -1.37 -25.44
N LEU A 270 -6.65 -0.40 -24.81
CA LEU A 270 -6.10 0.77 -25.46
C LEU A 270 -4.68 0.53 -26.03
N GLY A 271 -4.13 -0.67 -25.85
CA GLY A 271 -2.77 -1.03 -26.29
C GLY A 271 -1.67 -0.74 -25.28
N GLU A 272 -1.99 -0.34 -24.05
CA GLU A 272 -0.99 -0.07 -23.01
C GLU A 272 -0.84 -1.25 -22.04
N PHE A 273 0.42 -1.60 -21.77
CA PHE A 273 0.78 -2.71 -20.93
C PHE A 273 1.42 -2.21 -19.63
N LEU A 274 0.69 -2.32 -18.52
CA LEU A 274 1.22 -2.08 -17.17
C LEU A 274 1.56 -3.41 -16.50
N ASN A 275 2.78 -3.53 -16.01
CA ASN A 275 3.23 -4.74 -15.33
C ASN A 275 2.88 -4.68 -13.83
N ILE A 276 1.59 -4.67 -13.52
CA ILE A 276 1.04 -4.73 -12.16
C ILE A 276 0.39 -6.11 -11.99
N TYR A 277 0.81 -6.84 -10.94
CA TYR A 277 0.19 -8.12 -10.59
C TYR A 277 -0.29 -8.10 -9.14
N PRO A 278 -1.47 -8.70 -8.84
CA PRO A 278 -2.01 -8.71 -7.49
C PRO A 278 -1.18 -9.60 -6.57
N ALA A 279 -0.71 -9.04 -5.45
CA ALA A 279 -0.14 -9.79 -4.35
C ALA A 279 -1.15 -9.78 -3.18
N LYS A 280 -1.87 -10.88 -3.00
CA LYS A 280 -2.86 -11.06 -1.95
C LYS A 280 -2.20 -10.98 -0.59
N GLY A 281 -2.73 -10.15 0.29
CA GLY A 281 -2.30 -10.03 1.68
C GLY A 281 -3.43 -10.31 2.64
N TYR A 282 -3.09 -10.57 3.90
CA TYR A 282 -4.04 -10.91 4.93
C TYR A 282 -3.87 -9.98 6.12
N SER A 283 -4.97 -9.70 6.82
CA SER A 283 -4.93 -9.04 8.12
C SER A 283 -5.97 -9.61 9.07
N ALA A 284 -5.69 -9.44 10.36
CA ALA A 284 -6.61 -9.68 11.47
C ALA A 284 -6.69 -8.41 12.31
N THR A 285 -7.90 -7.99 12.67
CA THR A 285 -8.13 -6.89 13.61
C THR A 285 -8.75 -7.48 14.86
N LEU A 286 -8.14 -7.23 16.03
CA LEU A 286 -8.53 -7.75 17.32
C LEU A 286 -8.87 -6.60 18.26
N ARG A 287 -9.86 -6.75 19.10
CA ARG A 287 -10.15 -5.80 20.17
C ARG A 287 -9.15 -5.99 21.33
N LEU A 288 -8.64 -4.91 21.89
CA LEU A 288 -7.76 -4.96 23.05
C LEU A 288 -8.57 -5.24 24.31
N LYS A 289 -8.13 -6.24 25.11
CA LYS A 289 -8.62 -6.53 26.46
C LYS A 289 -7.83 -5.76 27.51
N LYS A 290 -6.53 -5.53 27.25
CA LYS A 290 -5.59 -4.84 28.14
C LYS A 290 -4.85 -3.76 27.34
N PRO A 291 -5.49 -2.60 27.08
CA PRO A 291 -4.88 -1.54 26.26
C PRO A 291 -3.55 -1.02 26.81
N GLU A 292 -3.36 -1.07 28.13
CA GLU A 292 -2.15 -0.64 28.83
C GLU A 292 -0.94 -1.60 28.59
N ALA A 293 -1.22 -2.85 28.24
CA ALA A 293 -0.20 -3.87 27.94
C ALA A 293 0.04 -4.04 26.42
N ALA A 294 -0.71 -3.31 25.59
CA ALA A 294 -0.51 -3.33 24.14
C ALA A 294 0.71 -2.52 23.74
N SER A 295 1.25 -2.80 22.53
CA SER A 295 2.39 -2.08 21.99
C SER A 295 2.14 -0.57 21.92
N VAL A 296 3.16 0.22 22.27
CA VAL A 296 3.12 1.68 22.26
C VAL A 296 3.65 2.27 20.95
N VAL A 297 4.43 1.50 20.18
CA VAL A 297 4.89 1.83 18.83
C VAL A 297 4.32 0.84 17.83
N SER A 298 4.28 1.21 16.56
CA SER A 298 3.97 0.23 15.51
C SER A 298 5.17 -0.69 15.29
N LEU A 299 4.91 -1.98 15.15
CA LEU A 299 5.93 -3.03 15.06
C LEU A 299 5.94 -3.68 13.68
N LEU A 300 7.13 -4.08 13.23
CA LEU A 300 7.31 -5.05 12.17
C LEU A 300 8.11 -6.24 12.71
N ASP A 301 7.47 -7.41 12.81
CA ASP A 301 8.18 -8.68 12.94
C ASP A 301 8.83 -9.01 11.60
N ASP A 302 10.08 -8.63 11.45
CA ASP A 302 10.75 -8.70 10.15
C ASP A 302 11.05 -10.14 9.74
N THR A 303 11.28 -11.03 10.69
CA THR A 303 11.48 -12.47 10.45
C THR A 303 10.23 -13.14 9.87
N ARG A 304 9.02 -12.70 10.27
CA ARG A 304 7.73 -13.22 9.80
C ARG A 304 7.06 -12.34 8.75
N LYS A 305 7.59 -11.11 8.51
CA LYS A 305 7.00 -10.10 7.62
C LYS A 305 5.56 -9.75 8.02
N ILE A 306 5.37 -9.49 9.33
CA ILE A 306 4.07 -9.16 9.94
C ILE A 306 4.15 -7.78 10.59
N ALA A 307 3.33 -6.84 10.11
CA ALA A 307 3.12 -5.54 10.72
C ALA A 307 2.08 -5.66 11.84
N ILE A 308 2.30 -4.95 12.95
CA ILE A 308 1.39 -4.89 14.11
C ILE A 308 1.22 -3.43 14.48
N SER A 309 0.01 -2.90 14.33
CA SER A 309 -0.28 -1.49 14.56
C SER A 309 -1.50 -1.32 15.46
N ARG A 310 -1.38 -0.47 16.45
CA ARG A 310 -2.50 -0.10 17.32
C ARG A 310 -3.36 0.96 16.64
N LEU A 311 -4.68 0.78 16.66
CA LEU A 311 -5.69 1.66 16.12
C LEU A 311 -6.78 1.87 17.19
N GLY A 312 -6.64 2.90 18.00
CA GLY A 312 -7.52 3.15 19.13
C GLY A 312 -7.53 1.99 20.14
N ASP A 313 -8.68 1.34 20.29
CA ASP A 313 -8.92 0.16 21.14
C ASP A 313 -8.75 -1.18 20.41
N HIS A 314 -8.22 -1.15 19.19
CA HIS A 314 -7.95 -2.34 18.38
C HIS A 314 -6.46 -2.47 18.07
N ILE A 315 -6.07 -3.71 17.78
CA ILE A 315 -4.76 -4.02 17.19
C ILE A 315 -4.97 -4.65 15.81
N ARG A 316 -4.24 -4.16 14.82
CA ARG A 316 -4.22 -4.72 13.49
C ARG A 316 -2.92 -5.46 13.25
N ILE A 317 -3.06 -6.71 12.82
CA ILE A 317 -1.96 -7.60 12.48
C ILE A 317 -2.09 -7.88 10.98
N ALA A 318 -1.12 -7.46 10.18
CA ALA A 318 -1.19 -7.62 8.74
C ALA A 318 0.14 -8.15 8.20
N GLY A 319 0.08 -9.10 7.26
CA GLY A 319 1.32 -9.64 6.76
C GLY A 319 1.10 -10.63 5.63
N THR A 320 2.20 -11.24 5.29
CA THR A 320 2.33 -12.28 4.27
C THR A 320 1.86 -11.84 2.88
N ALA A 321 2.29 -12.52 1.86
CA ALA A 321 1.89 -12.27 0.49
C ALA A 321 1.63 -13.58 -0.25
N GLU A 322 0.67 -13.57 -1.18
CA GLU A 322 0.36 -14.70 -2.03
C GLU A 322 0.15 -14.22 -3.46
N LEU A 323 0.90 -14.78 -4.39
CA LEU A 323 0.75 -14.54 -5.83
C LEU A 323 -0.16 -15.61 -6.43
N SER A 324 -1.49 -15.42 -6.28
CA SER A 324 -2.54 -16.35 -6.68
C SER A 324 -3.62 -15.72 -7.58
N GLY A 325 -3.32 -14.58 -8.23
CA GLY A 325 -4.28 -13.83 -9.04
C GLY A 325 -5.28 -13.05 -8.20
N PHE A 326 -6.50 -12.89 -8.71
CA PHE A 326 -7.54 -12.02 -8.14
C PHE A 326 -8.46 -12.71 -7.12
N ASP A 327 -8.04 -13.86 -6.58
CA ASP A 327 -8.83 -14.59 -5.59
C ASP A 327 -8.81 -13.89 -4.22
N LEU A 328 -9.98 -13.46 -3.74
CA LEU A 328 -10.19 -12.84 -2.43
C LEU A 328 -10.90 -13.78 -1.42
N ASN A 329 -11.01 -15.08 -1.75
CA ASN A 329 -11.70 -16.03 -0.89
C ASN A 329 -10.92 -16.25 0.42
N LEU A 330 -11.55 -15.88 1.56
CA LEU A 330 -11.05 -16.11 2.92
C LEU A 330 -11.38 -17.51 3.44
N ASP A 331 -12.33 -18.22 2.83
CA ASP A 331 -12.76 -19.54 3.27
C ASP A 331 -11.87 -20.68 2.75
N SER A 332 -10.95 -20.38 1.84
CA SER A 332 -9.99 -21.37 1.37
C SER A 332 -9.11 -21.91 2.51
N PRO A 333 -8.71 -23.19 2.49
CA PRO A 333 -7.84 -23.77 3.53
C PRO A 333 -6.55 -22.96 3.73
N THR A 334 -5.93 -22.48 2.67
CA THR A 334 -4.72 -21.65 2.72
C THR A 334 -5.00 -20.31 3.44
N ALA A 335 -6.09 -19.62 3.11
CA ALA A 335 -6.44 -18.35 3.75
C ALA A 335 -6.67 -18.53 5.25
N LYS A 336 -7.42 -19.57 5.65
CA LYS A 336 -7.67 -19.89 7.07
C LYS A 336 -6.39 -20.13 7.85
N VAL A 337 -5.46 -20.91 7.30
CA VAL A 337 -4.14 -21.16 7.93
C VAL A 337 -3.34 -19.86 8.09
N ARG A 338 -3.31 -19.00 7.06
CA ARG A 338 -2.56 -17.74 7.08
C ARG A 338 -3.17 -16.72 8.03
N CYS A 339 -4.49 -16.58 8.05
CA CYS A 339 -5.21 -15.73 8.99
C CYS A 339 -4.97 -16.18 10.45
N ALA A 340 -5.13 -17.47 10.73
CA ALA A 340 -4.88 -18.02 12.06
C ALA A 340 -3.40 -17.84 12.50
N ALA A 341 -2.44 -17.89 11.57
CA ALA A 341 -1.04 -17.67 11.87
C ALA A 341 -0.75 -16.24 12.35
N LEU A 342 -1.46 -15.22 11.83
CA LEU A 342 -1.35 -13.83 12.30
C LEU A 342 -1.77 -13.70 13.76
N VAL A 343 -2.94 -14.24 14.10
CA VAL A 343 -3.49 -14.20 15.47
C VAL A 343 -2.59 -14.96 16.44
N ARG A 344 -2.18 -16.18 16.06
CA ARG A 344 -1.25 -16.99 16.87
C ARG A 344 0.06 -16.24 17.13
N ARG A 345 0.62 -15.58 16.10
CA ARG A 345 1.84 -14.80 16.25
C ARG A 345 1.68 -13.63 17.21
N TYR A 346 0.54 -12.94 17.15
CA TYR A 346 0.27 -11.86 18.09
C TYR A 346 0.16 -12.38 19.53
N GLU A 347 -0.52 -13.50 19.76
CA GLU A 347 -0.65 -14.12 21.07
C GLU A 347 0.71 -14.62 21.63
N GLU A 348 1.62 -15.10 20.77
CA GLU A 348 3.00 -15.43 21.17
C GLU A 348 3.80 -14.21 21.65
N LEU A 349 3.55 -13.03 21.05
CA LEU A 349 4.25 -11.78 21.39
C LEU A 349 3.62 -11.11 22.62
N PHE A 350 2.30 -11.11 22.71
CA PHE A 350 1.50 -10.36 23.69
C PHE A 350 0.39 -11.22 24.28
N PRO A 351 0.72 -12.20 25.13
CA PRO A 351 -0.25 -13.16 25.65
C PRO A 351 -1.40 -12.51 26.41
N GLY A 352 -2.65 -12.77 26.01
CA GLY A 352 -3.86 -12.32 26.68
C GLY A 352 -4.11 -10.81 26.63
N VAL A 353 -3.42 -10.06 25.74
CA VAL A 353 -3.58 -8.61 25.60
C VAL A 353 -4.78 -8.25 24.71
N ALA A 354 -5.08 -9.05 23.70
CA ALA A 354 -6.24 -8.85 22.81
C ALA A 354 -7.22 -10.01 22.86
N ASP A 355 -8.43 -9.78 22.35
CA ASP A 355 -9.43 -10.82 22.17
C ASP A 355 -9.19 -11.62 20.90
N THR A 356 -8.71 -12.83 21.05
CA THR A 356 -8.43 -13.74 19.95
C THR A 356 -9.59 -14.68 19.60
N SER A 357 -10.74 -14.59 20.31
CA SER A 357 -11.89 -15.45 20.10
C SER A 357 -12.68 -15.08 18.84
N GLU A 358 -12.75 -13.78 18.51
CA GLU A 358 -13.51 -13.24 17.39
C GLU A 358 -12.67 -12.30 16.53
N PRO A 359 -11.65 -12.83 15.82
CA PRO A 359 -10.81 -12.00 14.97
C PRO A 359 -11.56 -11.54 13.71
N ASN A 360 -11.51 -10.24 13.40
CA ASN A 360 -12.01 -9.74 12.14
C ASN A 360 -10.93 -9.92 11.07
N TYR A 361 -11.09 -10.93 10.21
CA TYR A 361 -10.18 -11.23 9.13
C TYR A 361 -10.52 -10.45 7.86
N TRP A 362 -9.48 -10.05 7.16
CA TRP A 362 -9.60 -9.39 5.87
C TRP A 362 -8.48 -9.80 4.91
N THR A 363 -8.75 -9.67 3.62
CA THR A 363 -7.77 -9.87 2.54
C THR A 363 -7.92 -8.81 1.47
N GLY A 364 -6.79 -8.45 0.83
CA GLY A 364 -6.77 -7.49 -0.26
C GLY A 364 -5.60 -7.72 -1.22
N LEU A 365 -5.68 -7.08 -2.38
CA LEU A 365 -4.75 -7.26 -3.49
C LEU A 365 -3.80 -6.06 -3.59
N ARG A 366 -2.56 -6.23 -3.14
CA ARG A 366 -1.52 -5.22 -3.33
C ARG A 366 -1.17 -5.12 -4.81
N PRO A 367 -1.25 -3.95 -5.44
CA PRO A 367 -0.93 -3.77 -6.86
C PRO A 367 0.60 -3.73 -7.06
N SER A 368 1.24 -4.90 -7.11
CA SER A 368 2.70 -5.00 -7.12
C SER A 368 3.28 -4.86 -8.51
N THR A 369 4.24 -3.94 -8.67
CA THR A 369 5.13 -3.86 -9.84
C THR A 369 6.42 -4.64 -9.58
N PRO A 370 7.15 -5.09 -10.60
CA PRO A 370 8.42 -5.79 -10.42
C PRO A 370 9.50 -4.96 -9.74
N THR A 371 9.46 -3.64 -9.90
CA THR A 371 10.41 -2.67 -9.32
C THR A 371 9.95 -2.14 -7.96
N ASN A 372 8.70 -2.39 -7.57
CA ASN A 372 7.93 -1.70 -6.52
C ASN A 372 7.65 -0.21 -6.82
N ILE A 373 8.19 0.38 -7.88
CA ILE A 373 7.93 1.77 -8.30
C ILE A 373 6.53 1.83 -8.94
N PRO A 374 5.65 2.75 -8.49
CA PRO A 374 4.32 2.93 -9.08
C PRO A 374 4.37 3.66 -10.42
N TYR A 375 3.32 3.52 -11.20
CA TYR A 375 3.07 4.31 -12.40
C TYR A 375 2.35 5.59 -12.00
N ILE A 376 3.06 6.72 -12.00
CA ILE A 376 2.53 8.06 -11.73
C ILE A 376 2.87 8.94 -12.93
N GLY A 377 1.85 9.34 -13.73
CA GLY A 377 2.09 10.18 -14.90
C GLY A 377 1.12 9.92 -16.03
N ARG A 378 1.46 10.41 -17.24
CA ARG A 378 0.61 10.30 -18.42
C ARG A 378 0.66 8.88 -19.01
N SER A 379 -0.49 8.34 -19.39
CA SER A 379 -0.60 7.10 -20.17
C SER A 379 0.06 7.26 -21.56
N LYS A 380 0.65 6.18 -22.07
CA LYS A 380 1.14 6.13 -23.47
C LYS A 380 0.00 5.94 -24.45
N ALA A 381 -1.14 5.45 -24.00
CA ALA A 381 -2.26 5.10 -24.86
C ALA A 381 -3.10 6.30 -25.26
N ALA A 382 -3.20 7.35 -24.43
CA ALA A 382 -4.02 8.51 -24.72
C ALA A 382 -3.52 9.77 -24.00
N ARG A 383 -3.59 10.93 -24.68
CA ARG A 383 -3.03 12.19 -24.18
C ARG A 383 -3.69 12.74 -22.91
N ASN A 384 -4.95 12.38 -22.65
CA ASN A 384 -5.73 12.84 -21.51
C ASN A 384 -6.05 11.71 -20.51
N LEU A 385 -5.37 10.58 -20.61
CA LEU A 385 -5.42 9.50 -19.63
C LEU A 385 -4.16 9.56 -18.75
N TRP A 386 -4.39 9.51 -17.46
CA TRP A 386 -3.33 9.57 -16.44
C TRP A 386 -3.37 8.31 -15.57
N LEU A 387 -2.21 7.88 -15.11
CA LEU A 387 -2.04 6.69 -14.29
C LEU A 387 -1.60 7.08 -12.89
N ASN A 388 -2.20 6.48 -11.87
CA ASN A 388 -1.74 6.52 -10.49
C ASN A 388 -2.00 5.17 -9.84
N ALA A 389 -1.13 4.18 -10.10
CA ALA A 389 -1.34 2.80 -9.68
C ALA A 389 -0.02 2.04 -9.55
N GLY A 390 -0.07 0.85 -8.91
CA GLY A 390 1.11 0.00 -8.81
C GLY A 390 1.94 0.21 -7.53
N HIS A 391 1.38 0.77 -6.48
CA HIS A 391 2.06 1.13 -5.23
C HIS A 391 2.44 -0.06 -4.32
N GLY A 392 2.08 -1.28 -4.69
CA GLY A 392 2.43 -2.49 -3.95
C GLY A 392 2.03 -2.44 -2.49
N THR A 393 2.99 -2.63 -1.58
CA THR A 393 2.81 -2.54 -0.13
C THR A 393 2.84 -1.12 0.42
N LEU A 394 3.28 -0.14 -0.37
CA LEU A 394 3.57 1.23 0.07
C LEU A 394 2.45 2.23 -0.25
N GLY A 395 1.27 1.75 -0.68
CA GLY A 395 0.17 2.63 -1.09
C GLY A 395 -0.28 3.62 -0.02
N TRP A 396 -0.25 3.24 1.26
CA TRP A 396 -0.54 4.16 2.36
C TRP A 396 0.58 5.18 2.56
N THR A 397 1.84 4.72 2.56
CA THR A 397 3.03 5.58 2.66
C THR A 397 3.10 6.59 1.51
N HIS A 398 2.80 6.17 0.28
CA HIS A 398 2.97 6.98 -0.93
C HIS A 398 1.71 7.76 -1.36
N GLY A 399 0.55 7.53 -0.71
CA GLY A 399 -0.75 7.98 -1.23
C GLY A 399 -0.87 9.48 -1.41
N ALA A 400 -0.52 10.27 -0.38
CA ALA A 400 -0.61 11.71 -0.43
C ALA A 400 0.32 12.32 -1.50
N GLY A 401 1.60 11.90 -1.50
CA GLY A 401 2.58 12.39 -2.49
C GLY A 401 2.27 11.99 -3.91
N SER A 402 1.78 10.76 -4.13
CA SER A 402 1.37 10.32 -5.47
C SER A 402 0.21 11.15 -6.02
N GLY A 403 -0.78 11.44 -5.16
CA GLY A 403 -1.91 12.30 -5.53
C GLY A 403 -1.47 13.71 -5.88
N ARG A 404 -0.61 14.31 -5.04
CA ARG A 404 -0.06 15.66 -5.25
C ARG A 404 0.77 15.74 -6.53
N ALA A 405 1.72 14.81 -6.70
CA ALA A 405 2.57 14.78 -7.89
C ALA A 405 1.76 14.65 -9.18
N LEU A 406 0.73 13.79 -9.19
CA LEU A 406 -0.11 13.65 -10.37
C LEU A 406 -0.93 14.91 -10.67
N ALA A 407 -1.50 15.57 -9.65
CA ALA A 407 -2.23 16.83 -9.82
C ALA A 407 -1.32 17.94 -10.38
N GLU A 408 -0.08 18.05 -9.87
CA GLU A 408 0.92 18.98 -10.39
C GLU A 408 1.26 18.71 -11.86
N LEU A 409 1.43 17.44 -12.25
CA LEU A 409 1.66 17.05 -13.65
C LEU A 409 0.48 17.39 -14.55
N ILE A 410 -0.76 17.16 -14.10
CA ILE A 410 -1.98 17.51 -14.85
C ILE A 410 -2.09 19.04 -15.03
N ALA A 411 -1.65 19.81 -14.02
CA ALA A 411 -1.58 21.28 -14.10
C ALA A 411 -0.37 21.79 -14.92
N GLY A 412 0.41 20.90 -15.52
CA GLY A 412 1.57 21.26 -16.35
C GLY A 412 2.80 21.69 -15.54
N ARG A 413 2.84 21.39 -14.25
CA ARG A 413 4.00 21.67 -13.37
C ARG A 413 4.82 20.42 -13.11
N LYS A 414 6.12 20.61 -12.91
CA LYS A 414 7.01 19.55 -12.48
C LYS A 414 6.84 19.38 -10.94
N PRO A 415 6.60 18.15 -10.44
CA PRO A 415 6.58 17.89 -9.00
C PRO A 415 7.89 18.30 -8.33
N ALA A 416 7.78 18.81 -7.09
CA ALA A 416 8.93 19.30 -6.33
C ALA A 416 9.81 18.16 -5.75
N MET A 417 9.87 17.04 -6.43
CA MET A 417 10.65 15.87 -6.06
C MET A 417 11.42 15.33 -7.26
N ALA A 418 12.58 14.71 -7.01
CA ALA A 418 13.40 14.09 -8.05
C ALA A 418 12.97 12.64 -8.33
N PHE A 419 11.69 12.42 -8.56
CA PHE A 419 11.09 11.11 -8.87
C PHE A 419 10.86 10.98 -10.38
N SER A 420 11.20 9.82 -10.93
CA SER A 420 11.00 9.52 -12.36
C SER A 420 9.54 9.24 -12.64
N CYS A 421 8.77 10.29 -12.92
CA CYS A 421 7.37 10.12 -13.31
C CYS A 421 7.24 9.33 -14.60
N TYR A 422 6.26 8.46 -14.66
CA TYR A 422 5.97 7.66 -15.84
C TYR A 422 5.50 8.57 -16.99
N ASN A 423 6.26 8.61 -18.06
CA ASN A 423 5.91 9.39 -19.26
C ASN A 423 5.66 10.89 -18.99
N ALA A 424 6.42 11.46 -18.06
CA ALA A 424 6.35 12.90 -17.78
C ALA A 424 7.02 13.73 -18.89
#